data_ad5b9f1befbc61c5937256844e12c332
#
_entry.id   ad5b9f1befbc61c5937256844e12c332
#
_cell.length_a   1.000
_cell.length_b   1.000
_cell.length_c   1.000
_cell.angle_alpha   90.00
_cell.angle_beta   90.00
_cell.angle_gamma   90.00
#
_symmetry.space_group_name_H-M   'P 1'
#
loop_
_entity.id
_entity.type
_entity.pdbx_description
1 polymer ?
#
loop_
_entity_poly.entity_id
_entity_poly.type
_entity_poly.pdbx_seq_one_letter_code
_entity_poly.pdbx_strand_id
1 'polypeptide(L)'
;MPKFIDHHEMSGVTPEMSEGIAQRIKAGEPDENGVTGLNVFLGKDGTAYCLSEAPDADAVMKAHDAFGFSLERSDVVEVQSVV
;
A
#
# COMPACT_ATOMS: atom_id res chain seq x y z
N MET A 1 -14.32 6.66 0.07
CA MET A 1 -13.01 7.18 0.50
C MET A 1 -12.08 7.36 -0.69
N PRO A 2 -11.16 8.33 -0.64
CA PRO A 2 -10.16 8.48 -1.69
C PRO A 2 -9.30 7.24 -1.86
N LYS A 3 -8.83 7.01 -3.07
CA LYS A 3 -7.90 5.93 -3.38
C LYS A 3 -6.52 6.52 -3.69
N PHE A 4 -5.50 5.77 -3.30
CA PHE A 4 -4.11 6.19 -3.48
C PHE A 4 -3.30 5.05 -4.07
N ILE A 5 -2.37 5.41 -4.96
CA ILE A 5 -1.30 4.52 -5.37
C ILE A 5 -0.03 5.03 -4.75
N ASP A 6 0.73 4.14 -4.14
CA ASP A 6 2.07 4.45 -3.67
C ASP A 6 3.07 3.46 -4.25
N HIS A 7 4.34 3.88 -4.30
CA HIS A 7 5.41 3.01 -4.76
C HIS A 7 6.63 3.15 -3.86
N HIS A 8 7.30 2.05 -3.65
CA HIS A 8 8.55 2.01 -2.90
C HIS A 8 9.36 0.79 -3.31
N GLU A 9 10.65 0.82 -3.05
CA GLU A 9 11.49 -0.35 -3.24
C GLU A 9 11.09 -1.43 -2.24
N MET A 10 11.04 -2.65 -2.71
CA MET A 10 10.66 -3.79 -1.87
C MET A 10 11.55 -4.98 -2.22
N SER A 11 12.81 -4.88 -1.82
CA SER A 11 13.76 -5.98 -1.96
C SER A 11 13.61 -6.95 -0.77
N GLY A 12 13.83 -8.22 -1.01
CA GLY A 12 13.82 -9.22 0.05
C GLY A 12 12.42 -9.64 0.52
N VAL A 13 11.41 -9.51 -0.34
CA VAL A 13 10.07 -10.01 -0.04
C VAL A 13 10.11 -11.54 0.04
N THR A 14 9.72 -12.08 1.18
CA THR A 14 9.59 -13.53 1.35
C THR A 14 8.19 -13.99 0.95
N PRO A 15 8.02 -15.30 0.64
CA PRO A 15 6.68 -15.84 0.39
C PRO A 15 5.70 -15.61 1.56
N GLU A 16 6.20 -15.67 2.79
CA GLU A 16 5.37 -15.42 3.98
C GLU A 16 4.87 -13.99 4.03
N MET A 17 5.72 -13.01 3.69
CA MET A 17 5.33 -11.61 3.64
C MET A 17 4.26 -11.38 2.57
N SER A 18 4.46 -11.94 1.38
CA SER A 18 3.50 -11.83 0.27
C SER A 18 2.15 -12.43 0.65
N GLU A 19 2.16 -13.58 1.31
CA GLU A 19 0.92 -14.23 1.74
C GLU A 19 0.21 -13.41 2.80
N GLY A 20 0.94 -12.86 3.77
CA GLY A 20 0.37 -12.01 4.81
C GLY A 20 -0.30 -10.77 4.22
N ILE A 21 0.34 -10.12 3.27
CA ILE A 21 -0.22 -8.97 2.55
C ILE A 21 -1.50 -9.38 1.81
N ALA A 22 -1.46 -10.50 1.09
CA ALA A 22 -2.61 -10.98 0.34
C ALA A 22 -3.80 -11.29 1.25
N GLN A 23 -3.56 -11.88 2.41
CA GLN A 23 -4.62 -12.20 3.36
C GLN A 23 -5.26 -10.93 3.92
N ARG A 24 -4.48 -9.91 4.25
CA ARG A 24 -5.02 -8.63 4.71
C ARG A 24 -5.89 -7.96 3.65
N ILE A 25 -5.45 -7.99 2.41
CA ILE A 25 -6.22 -7.43 1.29
C ILE A 25 -7.53 -8.18 1.12
N LYS A 26 -7.50 -9.50 1.17
CA LYS A 26 -8.71 -10.33 1.04
C LYS A 26 -9.68 -10.11 2.18
N ALA A 27 -9.19 -9.85 3.39
CA ALA A 27 -10.03 -9.57 4.54
C ALA A 27 -10.77 -8.24 4.41
N GLY A 28 -10.20 -7.28 3.67
CA GLY A 28 -10.84 -6.00 3.40
C GLY A 28 -11.01 -5.11 4.62
N GLU A 29 -10.23 -5.35 5.67
CA GLU A 29 -10.33 -4.59 6.92
C GLU A 29 -9.35 -3.42 6.93
N PRO A 30 -9.80 -2.23 7.39
CA PRO A 30 -8.89 -1.10 7.54
C PRO A 30 -7.94 -1.33 8.71
N ASP A 31 -6.75 -0.72 8.62
CA ASP A 31 -5.81 -0.72 9.73
C ASP A 31 -6.16 0.40 10.74
N GLU A 32 -5.30 0.59 11.74
CA GLU A 32 -5.50 1.62 12.78
C GLU A 32 -5.49 3.04 12.23
N ASN A 33 -4.93 3.26 11.04
CA ASN A 33 -4.91 4.56 10.36
C ASN A 33 -6.09 4.75 9.40
N GLY A 34 -6.96 3.77 9.30
CA GLY A 34 -8.10 3.80 8.39
C GLY A 34 -7.74 3.45 6.95
N VAL A 35 -6.60 2.80 6.74
CA VAL A 35 -6.13 2.40 5.41
C VAL A 35 -6.56 0.97 5.11
N THR A 36 -7.26 0.81 3.99
CA THR A 36 -7.66 -0.51 3.48
C THR A 36 -6.86 -0.81 2.22
N GLY A 37 -6.05 -1.86 2.26
CA GLY A 37 -5.33 -2.32 1.08
C GLY A 37 -6.28 -2.96 0.07
N LEU A 38 -6.18 -2.53 -1.19
CA LEU A 38 -7.00 -3.07 -2.27
C LEU A 38 -6.22 -4.02 -3.16
N ASN A 39 -4.96 -3.71 -3.43
CA ASN A 39 -4.08 -4.56 -4.21
C ASN A 39 -2.62 -4.16 -4.04
N VAL A 40 -1.72 -5.08 -4.35
CA VAL A 40 -0.28 -4.83 -4.39
C VAL A 40 0.28 -5.51 -5.63
N PHE A 41 1.06 -4.77 -6.39
CA PHE A 41 1.75 -5.27 -7.56
C PHE A 41 3.25 -5.23 -7.32
N LEU A 42 3.92 -6.35 -7.53
CA LEU A 42 5.37 -6.43 -7.42
C LEU A 42 5.97 -6.29 -8.81
N GLY A 43 6.70 -5.20 -9.03
CA GLY A 43 7.38 -4.97 -10.28
C GLY A 43 8.60 -5.88 -10.44
N LYS A 44 8.93 -6.23 -11.68
CA LYS A 44 10.12 -7.02 -11.96
C LYS A 44 11.41 -6.28 -11.65
N ASP A 45 11.32 -4.96 -11.50
CA ASP A 45 12.43 -4.09 -11.13
C ASP A 45 12.65 -3.98 -9.63
N GLY A 46 11.86 -4.69 -8.82
CA GLY A 46 11.94 -4.64 -7.37
C GLY A 46 11.11 -3.53 -6.73
N THR A 47 10.29 -2.83 -7.51
CA THR A 47 9.38 -1.80 -6.99
C THR A 47 8.03 -2.41 -6.65
N ALA A 48 7.49 -2.07 -5.49
CA ALA A 48 6.12 -2.43 -5.13
C ALA A 48 5.19 -1.25 -5.43
N TYR A 49 4.02 -1.55 -5.96
CA TYR A 49 2.96 -0.59 -6.25
C TYR A 49 1.73 -1.01 -5.44
N CYS A 50 1.31 -0.16 -4.51
CA CYS A 50 0.20 -0.46 -3.61
C CYS A 50 -1.00 0.41 -3.95
N LEU A 51 -2.16 -0.20 -4.08
CA LEU A 51 -3.43 0.50 -4.23
C LEU A 51 -4.20 0.38 -2.93
N SER A 52 -4.63 1.50 -2.37
CA SER A 52 -5.36 1.51 -1.10
C SER A 52 -6.42 2.59 -1.06
N GLU A 53 -7.39 2.41 -0.16
CA GLU A 53 -8.31 3.46 0.24
C GLU A 53 -7.88 4.01 1.60
N ALA A 54 -7.93 5.34 1.75
CA ALA A 54 -7.51 6.00 2.98
C ALA A 54 -8.17 7.36 3.11
N PRO A 55 -8.24 7.92 4.34
CA PRO A 55 -8.77 9.27 4.53
C PRO A 55 -7.93 10.35 3.83
N ASP A 56 -6.61 10.17 3.83
CA ASP A 56 -5.68 11.10 3.22
C ASP A 56 -4.33 10.42 2.95
N ALA A 57 -3.42 11.13 2.30
CA ALA A 57 -2.11 10.60 1.97
C ALA A 57 -1.24 10.34 3.22
N ASP A 58 -1.40 11.17 4.26
CA ASP A 58 -0.66 10.98 5.51
C ASP A 58 -0.98 9.64 6.16
N ALA A 59 -2.23 9.21 6.10
CA ALA A 59 -2.63 7.91 6.61
C ALA A 59 -1.90 6.77 5.89
N VAL A 60 -1.75 6.87 4.56
CA VAL A 60 -1.01 5.89 3.76
C VAL A 60 0.45 5.85 4.19
N MET A 61 1.06 7.02 4.40
CA MET A 61 2.46 7.10 4.82
C MET A 61 2.66 6.49 6.20
N LYS A 62 1.78 6.77 7.15
CA LYS A 62 1.82 6.19 8.50
C LYS A 62 1.66 4.68 8.49
N ALA A 63 0.77 4.16 7.64
CA ALA A 63 0.57 2.72 7.52
C ALA A 63 1.84 2.01 7.05
N HIS A 64 2.56 2.62 6.10
CA HIS A 64 3.82 2.06 5.62
C HIS A 64 4.94 2.17 6.65
N ASP A 65 5.01 3.27 7.38
CA ASP A 65 5.98 3.43 8.47
C ASP A 65 5.86 2.31 9.51
N ALA A 66 4.65 1.90 9.82
CA ALA A 66 4.39 0.83 10.79
C ALA A 66 5.01 -0.51 10.35
N PHE A 67 5.21 -0.71 9.04
CA PHE A 67 5.85 -1.89 8.49
C PHE A 67 7.33 -1.68 8.17
N GLY A 68 7.88 -0.53 8.51
CA GLY A 68 9.29 -0.22 8.27
C GLY A 68 9.59 0.33 6.88
N PHE A 69 8.58 0.74 6.12
CA PHE A 69 8.76 1.34 4.79
C PHE A 69 8.53 2.84 4.86
N SER A 70 9.60 3.62 4.68
CA SER A 70 9.49 5.08 4.61
C SER A 70 9.05 5.51 3.24
N LEU A 71 7.91 6.21 3.17
CA LEU A 71 7.44 6.84 1.94
C LEU A 71 7.66 8.34 2.03
N GLU A 72 8.09 8.93 0.91
CA GLU A 72 8.04 10.37 0.75
C GLU A 72 6.65 10.76 0.25
N ARG A 73 6.24 12.00 0.50
CA ARG A 73 4.91 12.46 0.06
C ARG A 73 4.74 12.33 -1.45
N SER A 74 5.83 12.53 -2.20
CA SER A 74 5.82 12.40 -3.67
C SER A 74 5.65 10.96 -4.15
N ASP A 75 5.84 9.97 -3.28
CA ASP A 75 5.63 8.55 -3.63
C ASP A 75 4.16 8.14 -3.58
N VAL A 76 3.30 9.02 -3.07
CA VAL A 76 1.88 8.72 -2.88
C VAL A 76 1.04 9.63 -3.77
N VAL A 77 0.22 9.04 -4.63
CA VAL A 77 -0.61 9.76 -5.59
C VAL A 77 -2.06 9.37 -5.39
N GLU A 78 -2.91 10.38 -5.21
CA GLU A 78 -4.35 10.14 -5.20
C GLU A 78 -4.80 9.82 -6.63
N VAL A 79 -5.62 8.78 -6.77
CA VAL A 79 -6.06 8.30 -8.07
C VAL A 79 -7.57 8.18 -8.11
N GLN A 80 -8.09 8.20 -9.33
CA GLN A 80 -9.51 8.02 -9.58
C GLN A 80 -9.68 6.99 -10.70
N SER A 81 -10.59 6.05 -10.49
CA SER A 81 -10.92 5.08 -11.53
C SER A 81 -11.60 5.77 -12.71
N VAL A 82 -11.20 5.41 -13.91
CA VAL A 82 -11.81 5.94 -15.14
C VAL A 82 -12.88 5.00 -15.66
N VAL A 83 -12.96 3.80 -15.11
CA VAL A 83 -13.87 2.76 -15.58
C VAL A 83 -14.91 2.46 -14.52
#